data_0e34f2bb6db7242f0240eb85cbdba434
#
_entry.id   0e34f2bb6db7242f0240eb85cbdba434
#
_cell.length_a   1.000
_cell.length_b   1.000
_cell.length_c   1.000
_cell.angle_alpha   90.00
_cell.angle_beta   90.00
_cell.angle_gamma   90.00
#
_symmetry.space_group_name_H-M   'P 1'
#
loop_
_entity.id
_entity.type
_entity.pdbx_description
1 polymer ?
#
loop_
_entity_poly.entity_id
_entity_poly.type
_entity_poly.pdbx_seq_one_letter_code
_entity_poly.pdbx_strand_id
1 'polypeptide(L)'
;MNLKYTYISILLVGLSACTTKPEQTSVQEPIPTVETPLPVVEEVKTPVEAPAMVHGLTGTGKVKAAHYTDMYFHSQGQIAHVYIKNGAKVTKGQKLADLEMYTLNSNLRQAEIALEQAKLELQDILIGQGYDPEKLDAVSADMMKLARVKSGYEQAELQKENALRELENATLVAPFDGIVANLTAQPYHMTGSSEPFCRIIQNNNMEVEFHVLENELHLIKMGQKVVIEPQASTIGVQEGEICSMNPMVDDKGLIQVRARVKGMVGLMEGMNVTVRMEL
;
A
#
# COMPACT_ATOMS: atom_id res chain seq x y z
N MET A 1 29.64 22.60 38.65
CA MET A 1 29.03 22.42 39.97
C MET A 1 28.17 21.18 39.85
N ASN A 2 28.79 20.04 39.95
CA ASN A 2 28.80 19.08 41.06
C ASN A 2 27.44 18.68 41.57
N LEU A 3 27.11 17.46 41.47
CA LEU A 3 26.99 16.35 42.46
C LEU A 3 25.74 15.52 42.12
N LYS A 4 25.59 14.25 42.27
CA LYS A 4 26.36 13.09 42.78
C LYS A 4 25.61 11.81 42.41
N TYR A 5 26.35 10.81 42.19
CA TYR A 5 26.07 9.37 42.23
C TYR A 5 25.23 8.91 43.41
N THR A 6 24.38 7.89 43.20
CA THR A 6 24.26 6.83 44.22
C THR A 6 23.98 5.49 43.57
N TYR A 7 24.96 4.62 43.64
CA TYR A 7 24.89 3.17 43.51
C TYR A 7 24.23 2.58 44.76
N ILE A 8 23.37 1.58 44.62
CA ILE A 8 23.10 0.58 45.64
C ILE A 8 23.14 -0.80 45.00
N SER A 9 24.24 -1.50 45.33
CA SER A 9 24.42 -2.95 45.23
C SER A 9 24.04 -3.59 46.55
N ILE A 10 23.30 -4.67 46.55
CA ILE A 10 23.20 -5.69 47.61
C ILE A 10 22.86 -6.98 46.91
N LEU A 11 23.78 -7.89 46.76
CA LEU A 11 24.40 -8.94 47.55
C LEU A 11 23.52 -10.15 47.80
N LEU A 12 23.92 -11.22 47.13
CA LEU A 12 24.04 -12.65 47.42
C LEU A 12 23.56 -13.15 48.79
N VAL A 13 22.98 -14.33 48.79
CA VAL A 13 23.22 -15.57 49.60
C VAL A 13 22.22 -16.61 49.11
N GLY A 14 22.42 -17.78 48.61
CA GLY A 14 23.44 -18.82 48.89
C GLY A 14 22.79 -20.01 49.56
N LEU A 15 23.20 -21.20 49.10
CA LEU A 15 23.10 -22.53 49.70
C LEU A 15 21.80 -23.32 49.48
N SER A 16 21.79 -24.40 48.80
CA SER A 16 22.53 -25.68 48.95
C SER A 16 21.65 -26.82 49.47
N ALA A 17 21.79 -27.89 48.83
CA ALA A 17 21.86 -29.29 49.27
C ALA A 17 20.61 -30.14 49.03
N CYS A 18 20.76 -31.07 48.15
CA CYS A 18 21.12 -32.51 48.32
C CYS A 18 19.96 -33.48 48.58
N THR A 19 19.98 -34.46 47.69
CA THR A 19 19.83 -35.92 47.91
C THR A 19 18.44 -36.42 48.30
N THR A 20 17.89 -37.43 47.71
CA THR A 20 18.32 -38.81 47.52
C THR A 20 17.28 -39.60 46.72
N LYS A 21 17.77 -40.45 45.85
CA LYS A 21 17.03 -41.60 45.29
C LYS A 21 16.87 -42.66 46.42
N PRO A 22 15.85 -43.49 46.44
CA PRO A 22 16.11 -44.89 46.32
C PRO A 22 15.24 -45.67 45.32
N GLU A 23 15.88 -46.58 44.72
CA GLU A 23 15.54 -47.78 44.02
C GLU A 23 14.83 -48.77 44.94
N GLN A 24 13.84 -49.49 44.46
CA GLN A 24 13.56 -50.91 44.75
C GLN A 24 12.33 -51.35 43.96
N THR A 25 12.51 -52.23 43.02
CA THR A 25 12.47 -53.69 43.10
C THR A 25 11.08 -54.29 42.98
N SER A 26 10.95 -54.96 41.85
CA SER A 26 10.09 -56.05 41.39
C SER A 26 9.29 -56.83 42.43
N VAL A 27 8.03 -57.05 42.15
CA VAL A 27 7.38 -58.36 42.41
C VAL A 27 6.44 -58.67 41.26
N GLN A 28 6.75 -59.73 40.55
CA GLN A 28 5.83 -60.46 39.67
C GLN A 28 4.95 -61.33 40.51
N GLU A 29 3.64 -61.34 40.23
CA GLU A 29 2.79 -62.50 40.51
C GLU A 29 1.76 -62.71 39.37
N PRO A 30 1.30 -63.96 39.16
CA PRO A 30 0.96 -64.45 37.84
C PRO A 30 -0.52 -64.35 37.51
N ILE A 31 -0.76 -64.32 36.22
CA ILE A 31 -2.04 -64.24 35.52
C ILE A 31 -2.81 -65.56 35.67
N PRO A 32 -4.15 -65.56 35.92
CA PRO A 32 -4.99 -66.65 35.52
C PRO A 32 -5.58 -66.41 34.12
N THR A 33 -5.25 -67.31 33.22
CA THR A 33 -5.81 -67.43 31.89
C THR A 33 -7.30 -67.79 31.99
N VAL A 34 -8.15 -66.91 31.47
CA VAL A 34 -9.54 -67.26 31.13
C VAL A 34 -9.69 -67.10 29.62
N GLU A 35 -9.79 -68.28 28.96
CA GLU A 35 -10.21 -68.35 27.57
C GLU A 35 -11.69 -68.05 27.48
N THR A 36 -12.04 -67.03 26.73
CA THR A 36 -13.40 -66.78 26.25
C THR A 36 -13.33 -66.59 24.73
N PRO A 37 -14.13 -67.32 23.94
CA PRO A 37 -14.01 -67.34 22.49
C PRO A 37 -14.51 -66.04 21.92
N LEU A 38 -13.70 -65.47 21.02
CA LEU A 38 -14.00 -64.29 20.23
C LEU A 38 -15.16 -64.54 19.26
N PRO A 39 -16.13 -63.63 19.13
CA PRO A 39 -17.03 -63.65 18.00
C PRO A 39 -16.29 -63.26 16.74
N VAL A 40 -16.43 -64.06 15.72
CA VAL A 40 -15.99 -63.80 14.35
C VAL A 40 -16.69 -62.50 13.88
N VAL A 41 -15.96 -61.40 13.81
CA VAL A 41 -16.43 -60.22 13.14
C VAL A 41 -16.08 -60.38 11.66
N GLU A 42 -17.09 -60.53 10.86
CA GLU A 42 -17.03 -60.47 9.41
C GLU A 42 -16.38 -59.15 9.00
N GLU A 43 -15.22 -59.23 8.37
CA GLU A 43 -14.51 -58.10 7.77
C GLU A 43 -15.32 -57.56 6.60
N VAL A 44 -16.16 -56.55 6.87
CA VAL A 44 -16.74 -55.73 5.81
C VAL A 44 -15.58 -54.87 5.26
N LYS A 45 -14.95 -55.37 4.21
CA LYS A 45 -14.08 -54.57 3.35
C LYS A 45 -14.93 -53.56 2.61
N THR A 46 -15.18 -52.41 3.24
CA THR A 46 -15.44 -51.21 2.48
C THR A 46 -14.10 -50.76 1.87
N PRO A 47 -14.01 -50.66 0.56
CA PRO A 47 -12.85 -49.99 -0.03
C PRO A 47 -12.86 -48.57 0.51
N VAL A 48 -11.91 -48.24 1.39
CA VAL A 48 -11.56 -46.86 1.63
C VAL A 48 -10.96 -46.39 0.31
N GLU A 49 -11.77 -45.72 -0.46
CA GLU A 49 -11.34 -45.01 -1.65
C GLU A 49 -10.26 -44.03 -1.15
N ALA A 50 -9.00 -44.37 -1.41
CA ALA A 50 -7.88 -43.45 -1.14
C ALA A 50 -8.23 -42.17 -1.85
N PRO A 51 -8.12 -40.99 -1.17
CA PRO A 51 -8.35 -39.75 -1.84
C PRO A 51 -7.44 -39.70 -3.06
N ALA A 52 -8.06 -39.61 -4.24
CA ALA A 52 -7.35 -39.46 -5.48
C ALA A 52 -6.29 -38.35 -5.26
N MET A 53 -5.00 -38.71 -5.38
CA MET A 53 -3.94 -37.71 -5.40
C MET A 53 -4.19 -36.87 -6.64
N VAL A 54 -4.88 -35.77 -6.46
CA VAL A 54 -4.96 -34.73 -7.47
C VAL A 54 -3.52 -34.22 -7.62
N HIS A 55 -2.89 -34.62 -8.72
CA HIS A 55 -1.58 -34.08 -9.09
C HIS A 55 -1.77 -32.60 -9.43
N GLY A 56 -1.78 -31.76 -8.40
CA GLY A 56 -1.92 -30.33 -8.53
C GLY A 56 -0.61 -29.63 -8.18
N LEU A 57 -0.24 -28.64 -8.94
CA LEU A 57 0.85 -27.77 -8.59
C LEU A 57 0.44 -26.90 -7.41
N THR A 58 1.28 -26.83 -6.38
CA THR A 58 1.00 -26.03 -5.18
C THR A 58 2.11 -25.00 -4.98
N GLY A 59 1.75 -23.74 -4.90
CA GLY A 59 2.67 -22.63 -4.63
C GLY A 59 2.24 -21.79 -3.45
N THR A 60 3.18 -21.14 -2.79
CA THR A 60 2.90 -20.11 -1.79
C THR A 60 2.91 -18.74 -2.46
N GLY A 61 1.96 -17.88 -2.10
CA GLY A 61 1.82 -16.56 -2.65
C GLY A 61 1.43 -15.51 -1.62
N LYS A 62 1.38 -14.28 -2.08
CA LYS A 62 0.88 -13.13 -1.30
C LYS A 62 -0.25 -12.44 -2.03
N VAL A 63 -1.24 -12.04 -1.27
CA VAL A 63 -2.32 -11.17 -1.77
C VAL A 63 -1.77 -9.77 -2.00
N LYS A 64 -2.02 -9.22 -3.18
CA LYS A 64 -1.72 -7.83 -3.54
C LYS A 64 -2.92 -7.17 -4.16
N ALA A 65 -3.04 -5.88 -3.96
CA ALA A 65 -4.02 -5.09 -4.70
C ALA A 65 -3.56 -4.97 -6.16
N ALA A 66 -4.48 -5.17 -7.12
CA ALA A 66 -4.20 -4.96 -8.55
C ALA A 66 -3.83 -3.50 -8.84
N HIS A 67 -4.47 -2.57 -8.12
CA HIS A 67 -4.19 -1.14 -8.22
C HIS A 67 -4.02 -0.54 -6.82
N TYR A 68 -2.89 0.09 -6.64
CA TYR A 68 -2.58 0.90 -5.46
C TYR A 68 -1.72 2.09 -5.86
N THR A 69 -1.70 3.10 -5.04
CA THR A 69 -0.77 4.23 -5.18
C THR A 69 -0.28 4.68 -3.81
N ASP A 70 1.00 4.99 -3.75
CA ASP A 70 1.58 5.66 -2.61
C ASP A 70 1.42 7.16 -2.82
N MET A 71 0.81 7.82 -1.84
CA MET A 71 0.49 9.23 -1.89
C MET A 71 1.62 10.04 -1.28
N TYR A 72 2.10 11.02 -2.02
CA TYR A 72 3.13 11.95 -1.59
C TYR A 72 2.61 13.38 -1.72
N PHE A 73 3.02 14.25 -0.82
CA PHE A 73 2.86 15.68 -1.06
C PHE A 73 3.87 16.13 -2.12
N HIS A 74 3.43 16.93 -3.05
CA HIS A 74 4.30 17.48 -4.10
C HIS A 74 5.11 18.69 -3.58
N SER A 75 4.62 19.33 -2.53
CA SER A 75 5.27 20.47 -1.86
C SER A 75 5.73 20.07 -0.47
N GLN A 76 6.82 20.69 -0.01
CA GLN A 76 7.27 20.55 1.37
C GLN A 76 6.53 21.56 2.25
N GLY A 77 6.13 21.12 3.44
CA GLY A 77 5.44 21.99 4.39
C GLY A 77 5.01 21.24 5.63
N GLN A 78 4.50 21.98 6.59
CA GLN A 78 3.88 21.39 7.78
C GLN A 78 2.46 20.96 7.46
N ILE A 79 2.09 19.75 7.88
CA ILE A 79 0.71 19.23 7.74
C ILE A 79 -0.19 20.00 8.71
N ALA A 80 -1.18 20.70 8.17
CA ALA A 80 -2.17 21.42 8.98
C ALA A 80 -3.26 20.46 9.46
N HIS A 81 -3.87 19.70 8.54
CA HIS A 81 -4.96 18.81 8.85
C HIS A 81 -4.83 17.46 8.13
N VAL A 82 -5.28 16.41 8.82
CA VAL A 82 -5.44 15.06 8.27
C VAL A 82 -6.91 14.67 8.42
N TYR A 83 -7.59 14.41 7.30
CA TYR A 83 -9.05 14.18 7.25
C TYR A 83 -9.43 12.71 7.24
N ILE A 84 -8.45 11.81 7.18
CA ILE A 84 -8.62 10.37 7.00
C ILE A 84 -7.97 9.57 8.12
N LYS A 85 -8.32 8.29 8.20
CA LYS A 85 -7.70 7.32 9.12
C LYS A 85 -7.35 6.06 8.36
N ASN A 86 -6.43 5.24 8.90
CA ASN A 86 -6.16 3.92 8.36
C ASN A 86 -7.44 3.08 8.32
N GLY A 87 -7.67 2.39 7.19
CA GLY A 87 -8.88 1.62 6.95
C GLY A 87 -10.09 2.42 6.46
N ALA A 88 -10.01 3.76 6.38
CA ALA A 88 -11.11 4.58 5.86
C ALA A 88 -11.30 4.37 4.36
N LYS A 89 -12.56 4.29 3.92
CA LYS A 89 -12.91 4.33 2.51
C LYS A 89 -12.86 5.78 2.02
N VAL A 90 -12.27 5.99 0.87
CA VAL A 90 -12.16 7.29 0.21
C VAL A 90 -12.69 7.21 -1.22
N THR A 91 -13.23 8.33 -1.70
CA THR A 91 -13.68 8.48 -3.08
C THR A 91 -12.73 9.36 -3.88
N LYS A 92 -12.71 9.18 -5.20
CA LYS A 92 -11.90 10.02 -6.10
C LYS A 92 -12.16 11.50 -5.87
N GLY A 93 -11.11 12.29 -5.73
CA GLY A 93 -11.16 13.73 -5.45
C GLY A 93 -11.43 14.09 -3.99
N GLN A 94 -11.62 13.12 -3.10
CA GLN A 94 -11.78 13.37 -1.67
C GLN A 94 -10.48 13.92 -1.09
N LYS A 95 -10.58 14.99 -0.31
CA LYS A 95 -9.44 15.58 0.41
C LYS A 95 -8.96 14.63 1.52
N LEU A 96 -7.65 14.36 1.52
CA LEU A 96 -6.99 13.47 2.47
C LEU A 96 -6.28 14.25 3.58
N ALA A 97 -5.54 15.29 3.18
CA ALA A 97 -4.81 16.17 4.08
C ALA A 97 -4.51 17.49 3.39
N ASP A 98 -4.15 18.51 4.16
CA ASP A 98 -3.62 19.75 3.66
C ASP A 98 -2.40 20.22 4.47
N LEU A 99 -1.56 21.00 3.81
CA LEU A 99 -0.42 21.68 4.40
C LEU A 99 -0.85 23.04 4.96
N GLU A 100 0.03 23.64 5.76
CA GLU A 100 -0.11 25.05 6.18
C GLU A 100 -0.08 25.97 4.95
N MET A 101 -1.19 26.69 4.75
CA MET A 101 -1.40 27.46 3.51
C MET A 101 -1.13 28.95 3.67
N TYR A 102 -0.79 29.44 4.86
CA TYR A 102 -0.64 30.86 5.09
C TYR A 102 0.40 31.51 4.16
N THR A 103 1.58 30.92 4.10
CA THR A 103 2.66 31.42 3.23
C THR A 103 2.29 31.29 1.75
N LEU A 104 1.67 30.20 1.34
CA LEU A 104 1.24 29.97 -0.04
C LEU A 104 0.18 30.98 -0.49
N ASN A 105 -0.81 31.24 0.37
CA ASN A 105 -1.83 32.27 0.11
C ASN A 105 -1.20 33.69 0.03
N SER A 106 -0.19 33.96 0.85
CA SER A 106 0.53 35.23 0.78
C SER A 106 1.31 35.36 -0.52
N ASN A 107 1.99 34.33 -0.96
CA ASN A 107 2.70 34.28 -2.24
C ASN A 107 1.75 34.47 -3.44
N LEU A 108 0.60 33.79 -3.42
CA LEU A 108 -0.42 33.98 -4.44
C LEU A 108 -0.91 35.44 -4.51
N ARG A 109 -1.21 36.04 -3.36
CA ARG A 109 -1.62 37.47 -3.31
C ARG A 109 -0.55 38.38 -3.84
N GLN A 110 0.73 38.14 -3.54
CA GLN A 110 1.84 38.92 -4.09
C GLN A 110 1.93 38.78 -5.62
N ALA A 111 1.78 37.57 -6.15
CA ALA A 111 1.77 37.31 -7.58
C ALA A 111 0.55 37.96 -8.29
N GLU A 112 -0.61 38.01 -7.64
CA GLU A 112 -1.79 38.73 -8.13
C GLU A 112 -1.57 40.25 -8.22
N ILE A 113 -0.96 40.82 -7.19
CA ILE A 113 -0.61 42.25 -7.20
C ILE A 113 0.40 42.55 -8.31
N ALA A 114 1.42 41.71 -8.48
CA ALA A 114 2.42 41.86 -9.54
C ALA A 114 1.77 41.79 -10.94
N LEU A 115 0.83 40.88 -11.13
CA LEU A 115 0.08 40.76 -12.39
C LEU A 115 -0.77 42.01 -12.66
N GLU A 116 -1.43 42.56 -11.64
CA GLU A 116 -2.21 43.78 -11.78
C GLU A 116 -1.34 44.99 -12.11
N GLN A 117 -0.17 45.11 -11.49
CA GLN A 117 0.82 46.14 -11.86
C GLN A 117 1.29 46.01 -13.31
N ALA A 118 1.59 44.76 -13.74
CA ALA A 118 2.03 44.50 -15.11
C ALA A 118 0.89 44.77 -16.15
N LYS A 119 -0.37 44.61 -15.76
CA LYS A 119 -1.53 45.00 -16.61
C LYS A 119 -1.61 46.50 -16.79
N LEU A 120 -1.44 47.27 -15.71
CA LEU A 120 -1.43 48.74 -15.78
C LEU A 120 -0.28 49.21 -16.66
N GLU A 121 0.90 48.65 -16.51
CA GLU A 121 2.06 49.00 -17.35
C GLU A 121 1.81 48.61 -18.83
N LEU A 122 1.15 47.49 -19.09
CA LEU A 122 0.74 47.09 -20.44
C LEU A 122 -0.20 48.14 -21.05
N GLN A 123 -1.17 48.62 -20.29
CA GLN A 123 -2.10 49.67 -20.73
C GLN A 123 -1.38 50.97 -21.01
N ASP A 124 -0.47 51.40 -20.13
CA ASP A 124 0.31 52.62 -20.33
C ASP A 124 1.19 52.56 -21.58
N ILE A 125 1.83 51.42 -21.85
CA ILE A 125 2.59 51.18 -23.08
C ILE A 125 1.70 51.31 -24.32
N LEU A 126 0.50 50.71 -24.31
CA LEU A 126 -0.45 50.80 -25.43
C LEU A 126 -0.97 52.21 -25.64
N ILE A 127 -1.31 52.92 -24.58
CA ILE A 127 -1.74 54.32 -24.65
C ILE A 127 -0.61 55.20 -25.23
N GLY A 128 0.62 54.99 -24.77
CA GLY A 128 1.79 55.68 -25.30
C GLY A 128 2.08 55.45 -26.78
N GLN A 129 1.52 54.36 -27.35
CA GLN A 129 1.58 54.05 -28.78
C GLN A 129 0.31 54.50 -29.57
N GLY A 130 -0.63 55.20 -28.89
CA GLY A 130 -1.85 55.74 -29.46
C GLY A 130 -2.98 54.75 -29.59
N TYR A 131 -2.93 53.58 -28.90
CA TYR A 131 -4.03 52.66 -28.86
C TYR A 131 -4.98 52.95 -27.71
N ASP A 132 -6.26 52.70 -27.95
CA ASP A 132 -7.29 52.76 -26.91
C ASP A 132 -7.26 51.50 -26.05
N PRO A 133 -7.03 51.59 -24.73
CA PRO A 133 -6.94 50.44 -23.84
C PRO A 133 -8.25 49.65 -23.71
N GLU A 134 -9.41 50.29 -24.07
CA GLU A 134 -10.69 49.61 -24.09
C GLU A 134 -10.95 48.81 -25.41
N LYS A 135 -10.11 49.06 -26.45
CA LYS A 135 -10.25 48.44 -27.78
C LYS A 135 -9.00 47.59 -28.10
N LEU A 136 -8.72 46.61 -27.28
CA LEU A 136 -7.53 45.76 -27.45
C LEU A 136 -7.54 44.97 -28.77
N ASP A 137 -8.70 44.68 -29.34
CA ASP A 137 -8.86 44.01 -30.63
C ASP A 137 -8.31 44.84 -31.83
N ALA A 138 -8.12 46.11 -31.66
CA ALA A 138 -7.54 46.99 -32.68
C ALA A 138 -5.99 46.98 -32.66
N VAL A 139 -5.39 46.39 -31.65
CA VAL A 139 -3.93 46.32 -31.51
C VAL A 139 -3.37 45.15 -32.36
N SER A 140 -2.32 45.45 -33.16
CA SER A 140 -1.69 44.40 -33.95
C SER A 140 -1.07 43.34 -33.05
N ALA A 141 -1.05 42.08 -33.50
CA ALA A 141 -0.48 40.95 -32.73
C ALA A 141 0.98 41.17 -32.32
N ASP A 142 1.77 41.78 -33.20
CA ASP A 142 3.19 42.06 -32.93
C ASP A 142 3.34 43.15 -31.85
N MET A 143 2.50 44.22 -31.92
CA MET A 143 2.52 45.26 -30.91
C MET A 143 2.04 44.75 -29.55
N MET A 144 0.99 43.97 -29.53
CA MET A 144 0.51 43.34 -28.29
C MET A 144 1.60 42.47 -27.66
N LYS A 145 2.27 41.64 -28.45
CA LYS A 145 3.39 40.81 -27.97
C LYS A 145 4.53 41.66 -27.41
N LEU A 146 4.90 42.70 -28.13
CA LEU A 146 5.95 43.63 -27.67
C LEU A 146 5.56 44.30 -26.36
N ALA A 147 4.32 44.78 -26.23
CA ALA A 147 3.80 45.40 -25.04
C ALA A 147 3.75 44.46 -23.85
N ARG A 148 3.28 43.20 -24.04
CA ARG A 148 3.26 42.16 -23.00
C ARG A 148 4.66 41.83 -22.46
N VAL A 149 5.66 41.73 -23.36
CA VAL A 149 7.06 41.51 -22.96
C VAL A 149 7.63 42.71 -22.20
N LYS A 150 7.39 43.94 -22.70
CA LYS A 150 7.93 45.16 -22.07
C LYS A 150 7.31 45.44 -20.71
N SER A 151 6.03 45.17 -20.51
CA SER A 151 5.33 45.38 -19.24
C SER A 151 5.63 44.24 -18.21
N GLY A 152 6.31 43.18 -18.63
CA GLY A 152 6.51 42.02 -17.76
C GLY A 152 5.23 41.22 -17.50
N TYR A 153 4.15 41.45 -18.27
CA TYR A 153 2.88 40.79 -18.09
C TYR A 153 2.98 39.26 -18.16
N GLU A 154 3.70 38.72 -19.14
CA GLU A 154 3.87 37.25 -19.29
C GLU A 154 4.61 36.62 -18.10
N GLN A 155 5.60 37.36 -17.55
CA GLN A 155 6.31 36.90 -16.37
C GLN A 155 5.44 36.91 -15.12
N ALA A 156 4.63 37.94 -14.93
CA ALA A 156 3.74 38.06 -13.79
C ALA A 156 2.58 37.03 -13.86
N GLU A 157 2.07 36.78 -15.08
CA GLU A 157 1.06 35.71 -15.34
C GLU A 157 1.61 34.35 -14.97
N LEU A 158 2.82 34.01 -15.40
CA LEU A 158 3.50 32.78 -15.03
C LEU A 158 3.75 32.66 -13.52
N GLN A 159 4.13 33.74 -12.86
CA GLN A 159 4.31 33.77 -11.40
C GLN A 159 3.00 33.44 -10.67
N LYS A 160 1.88 34.02 -11.12
CA LYS A 160 0.56 33.73 -10.55
C LYS A 160 0.18 32.29 -10.78
N GLU A 161 0.39 31.77 -12.00
CA GLU A 161 0.10 30.35 -12.31
C GLU A 161 0.91 29.39 -11.42
N ASN A 162 2.19 29.69 -11.21
CA ASN A 162 3.04 28.87 -10.34
C ASN A 162 2.56 28.92 -8.88
N ALA A 163 2.22 30.10 -8.36
CA ALA A 163 1.70 30.25 -7.00
C ALA A 163 0.36 29.53 -6.79
N LEU A 164 -0.53 29.54 -7.79
CA LEU A 164 -1.77 28.76 -7.78
C LEU A 164 -1.48 27.26 -7.74
N ARG A 165 -0.57 26.78 -8.57
CA ARG A 165 -0.17 25.36 -8.63
C ARG A 165 0.45 24.89 -7.32
N GLU A 166 1.27 25.72 -6.67
CA GLU A 166 1.82 25.43 -5.34
C GLU A 166 0.73 25.32 -4.28
N LEU A 167 -0.28 26.18 -4.34
CA LEU A 167 -1.42 26.15 -3.43
C LEU A 167 -2.29 24.88 -3.67
N GLU A 168 -2.53 24.50 -4.92
CA GLU A 168 -3.24 23.26 -5.27
C GLU A 168 -2.46 22.03 -4.78
N ASN A 169 -1.14 22.03 -4.96
CA ASN A 169 -0.25 20.93 -4.52
C ASN A 169 -0.15 20.81 -2.99
N ALA A 170 -0.55 21.83 -2.25
CA ALA A 170 -0.61 21.80 -0.79
C ALA A 170 -1.81 20.97 -0.27
N THR A 171 -2.77 20.64 -1.13
CA THR A 171 -3.89 19.77 -0.79
C THR A 171 -3.70 18.41 -1.42
N LEU A 172 -3.69 17.37 -0.60
CA LEU A 172 -3.61 15.99 -1.07
C LEU A 172 -5.01 15.42 -1.27
N VAL A 173 -5.31 14.92 -2.46
CA VAL A 173 -6.61 14.34 -2.82
C VAL A 173 -6.47 12.92 -3.34
N ALA A 174 -7.50 12.09 -3.13
CA ALA A 174 -7.52 10.71 -3.61
C ALA A 174 -7.64 10.65 -5.14
N PRO A 175 -6.77 9.92 -5.86
CA PRO A 175 -6.82 9.82 -7.32
C PRO A 175 -7.92 8.88 -7.82
N PHE A 176 -8.36 7.94 -7.01
CA PHE A 176 -9.42 6.96 -7.29
C PHE A 176 -10.08 6.49 -5.97
N ASP A 177 -11.20 5.76 -6.11
CA ASP A 177 -11.92 5.19 -4.98
C ASP A 177 -11.14 4.01 -4.37
N GLY A 178 -10.95 4.02 -3.05
CA GLY A 178 -10.16 2.98 -2.40
C GLY A 178 -10.23 2.99 -0.88
N ILE A 179 -9.30 2.27 -0.27
CA ILE A 179 -9.12 2.19 1.18
C ILE A 179 -7.73 2.73 1.53
N VAL A 180 -7.68 3.53 2.56
CA VAL A 180 -6.43 4.10 3.08
C VAL A 180 -5.67 3.06 3.90
N ALA A 181 -4.40 2.89 3.59
CA ALA A 181 -3.46 2.05 4.33
C ALA A 181 -2.16 2.82 4.60
N ASN A 182 -1.40 2.37 5.59
CA ASN A 182 -0.07 2.89 5.92
C ASN A 182 -0.03 4.41 6.14
N LEU A 183 -1.09 4.98 6.71
CA LEU A 183 -1.08 6.38 7.14
C LEU A 183 -0.20 6.52 8.39
N THR A 184 0.95 7.15 8.24
CA THR A 184 1.93 7.37 9.33
C THR A 184 1.97 8.83 9.79
N ALA A 185 1.57 9.74 8.92
CA ALA A 185 1.64 11.16 9.16
C ALA A 185 0.55 11.66 10.11
N GLN A 186 0.90 12.66 10.90
CA GLN A 186 0.02 13.35 11.85
C GLN A 186 0.05 14.85 11.61
N PRO A 187 -0.96 15.61 12.07
CA PRO A 187 -0.91 17.07 12.06
C PRO A 187 0.37 17.57 12.73
N TYR A 188 0.89 18.68 12.23
CA TYR A 188 2.13 19.34 12.64
C TYR A 188 3.43 18.62 12.26
N HIS A 189 3.38 17.44 11.65
CA HIS A 189 4.58 16.84 11.04
C HIS A 189 4.97 17.60 9.77
N MET A 190 6.27 17.64 9.51
CA MET A 190 6.80 18.14 8.22
C MET A 190 6.68 17.05 7.17
N THR A 191 6.28 17.43 5.97
CA THR A 191 6.27 16.49 4.84
C THR A 191 7.68 16.28 4.33
N GLY A 192 8.01 15.00 4.04
CA GLY A 192 9.24 14.61 3.35
C GLY A 192 8.92 14.09 1.95
N SER A 193 9.85 14.25 1.02
CA SER A 193 9.73 13.68 -0.33
C SER A 193 10.03 12.17 -0.39
N SER A 194 10.62 11.63 0.67
CA SER A 194 11.09 10.24 0.72
C SER A 194 10.10 9.25 1.30
N GLU A 195 9.15 9.72 2.11
CA GLU A 195 8.17 8.86 2.77
C GLU A 195 6.77 9.14 2.25
N PRO A 196 6.01 8.11 1.88
CA PRO A 196 4.62 8.29 1.48
C PRO A 196 3.77 8.73 2.67
N PHE A 197 2.86 9.67 2.43
CA PHE A 197 1.86 10.09 3.41
C PHE A 197 0.91 8.95 3.79
N CYS A 198 0.41 8.24 2.79
CA CYS A 198 -0.40 7.04 2.94
C CYS A 198 -0.38 6.24 1.64
N ARG A 199 -0.96 5.04 1.67
CA ARG A 199 -1.26 4.23 0.49
C ARG A 199 -2.77 4.17 0.28
N ILE A 200 -3.22 4.32 -0.96
CA ILE A 200 -4.60 4.06 -1.34
C ILE A 200 -4.64 2.77 -2.13
N ILE A 201 -5.47 1.83 -1.68
CA ILE A 201 -5.63 0.50 -2.25
C ILE A 201 -7.02 0.39 -2.84
N GLN A 202 -7.11 0.00 -4.12
CA GLN A 202 -8.39 -0.31 -4.74
C GLN A 202 -8.85 -1.70 -4.30
N ASN A 203 -9.87 -1.76 -3.45
CA ASN A 203 -10.28 -3.00 -2.79
C ASN A 203 -11.16 -3.92 -3.67
N ASN A 204 -11.52 -3.53 -4.87
CA ASN A 204 -12.39 -4.32 -5.76
C ASN A 204 -11.64 -5.27 -6.71
N ASN A 205 -10.31 -5.23 -6.71
CA ASN A 205 -9.46 -6.08 -7.54
C ASN A 205 -8.23 -6.54 -6.75
N MET A 206 -8.32 -7.74 -6.15
CA MET A 206 -7.17 -8.37 -5.52
C MET A 206 -6.57 -9.42 -6.43
N GLU A 207 -5.27 -9.53 -6.41
CA GLU A 207 -4.50 -10.52 -7.12
C GLU A 207 -3.63 -11.28 -6.13
N VAL A 208 -3.36 -12.53 -6.42
CA VAL A 208 -2.38 -13.33 -5.69
C VAL A 208 -1.14 -13.44 -6.55
N GLU A 209 -0.03 -12.97 -6.02
CA GLU A 209 1.28 -13.10 -6.62
C GLU A 209 1.98 -14.30 -6.02
N PHE A 210 2.36 -15.26 -6.86
CA PHE A 210 3.07 -16.48 -6.47
C PHE A 210 4.15 -16.81 -7.49
N HIS A 211 5.06 -17.71 -7.13
CA HIS A 211 6.20 -18.09 -7.96
C HIS A 211 6.10 -19.56 -8.33
N VAL A 212 6.51 -19.86 -9.55
CA VAL A 212 6.51 -21.20 -10.13
C VAL A 212 7.88 -21.48 -10.71
N LEU A 213 8.33 -22.71 -10.66
CA LEU A 213 9.60 -23.12 -11.26
C LEU A 213 9.52 -23.09 -12.79
N GLU A 214 10.63 -22.75 -13.44
CA GLU A 214 10.73 -22.72 -14.91
C GLU A 214 10.33 -24.05 -15.57
N ASN A 215 10.70 -25.17 -14.97
CA ASN A 215 10.36 -26.51 -15.47
C ASN A 215 8.86 -26.84 -15.38
N GLU A 216 8.09 -26.12 -14.55
CA GLU A 216 6.65 -26.29 -14.38
C GLU A 216 5.83 -25.33 -15.27
N LEU A 217 6.49 -24.40 -15.95
CA LEU A 217 5.81 -23.38 -16.75
C LEU A 217 4.92 -24.00 -17.86
N HIS A 218 5.30 -25.15 -18.41
CA HIS A 218 4.53 -25.85 -19.44
C HIS A 218 3.15 -26.34 -18.94
N LEU A 219 2.97 -26.45 -17.62
CA LEU A 219 1.71 -26.87 -16.99
C LEU A 219 0.75 -25.71 -16.74
N ILE A 220 1.22 -24.47 -16.91
CA ILE A 220 0.46 -23.26 -16.55
C ILE A 220 -0.01 -22.55 -17.82
N LYS A 221 -1.28 -22.15 -17.83
CA LYS A 221 -1.90 -21.44 -18.94
C LYS A 221 -2.60 -20.17 -18.45
N MET A 222 -2.57 -19.13 -19.28
CA MET A 222 -3.41 -17.95 -19.05
C MET A 222 -4.89 -18.34 -18.98
N GLY A 223 -5.62 -17.78 -18.04
CA GLY A 223 -7.04 -18.09 -17.82
C GLY A 223 -7.29 -19.40 -17.06
N GLN A 224 -6.23 -20.13 -16.64
CA GLN A 224 -6.38 -21.35 -15.83
C GLN A 224 -6.96 -21.02 -14.47
N LYS A 225 -7.90 -21.84 -14.02
CA LYS A 225 -8.50 -21.73 -12.68
C LYS A 225 -7.50 -22.15 -11.62
N VAL A 226 -7.52 -21.45 -10.51
CA VAL A 226 -6.69 -21.74 -9.34
C VAL A 226 -7.55 -21.67 -8.09
N VAL A 227 -7.20 -22.50 -7.12
CA VAL A 227 -7.81 -22.49 -5.79
C VAL A 227 -6.85 -21.77 -4.85
N ILE A 228 -7.33 -20.75 -4.18
CA ILE A 228 -6.56 -19.86 -3.30
C ILE A 228 -7.03 -20.13 -1.88
N GLU A 229 -6.13 -20.63 -1.06
CA GLU A 229 -6.36 -20.96 0.34
C GLU A 229 -5.58 -19.98 1.24
N PRO A 230 -6.26 -19.02 1.87
CA PRO A 230 -5.63 -18.13 2.82
C PRO A 230 -5.11 -18.89 4.04
N GLN A 231 -3.91 -18.53 4.53
CA GLN A 231 -3.38 -19.14 5.76
C GLN A 231 -4.17 -18.71 7.01
N ALA A 232 -4.93 -17.63 6.92
CA ALA A 232 -5.85 -17.22 7.97
C ALA A 232 -7.09 -18.12 7.96
N SER A 233 -7.24 -18.94 8.98
CA SER A 233 -8.30 -19.95 9.11
C SER A 233 -9.74 -19.42 9.11
N THR A 234 -9.93 -18.12 9.28
CA THR A 234 -11.25 -17.47 9.28
C THR A 234 -11.77 -17.11 7.90
N ILE A 235 -10.91 -17.20 6.87
CA ILE A 235 -11.27 -16.87 5.49
C ILE A 235 -11.34 -18.17 4.70
N GLY A 236 -12.49 -18.41 4.09
CA GLY A 236 -12.71 -19.61 3.28
C GLY A 236 -11.85 -19.62 2.01
N VAL A 237 -11.78 -20.80 1.40
CA VAL A 237 -11.13 -21.01 0.10
C VAL A 237 -11.78 -20.11 -0.96
N GLN A 238 -10.95 -19.47 -1.78
CA GLN A 238 -11.37 -18.59 -2.85
C GLN A 238 -10.97 -19.19 -4.21
N GLU A 239 -11.75 -18.90 -5.22
CA GLU A 239 -11.39 -19.24 -6.60
C GLU A 239 -10.67 -18.06 -7.26
N GLY A 240 -9.74 -18.36 -8.13
CA GLY A 240 -9.04 -17.38 -8.93
C GLY A 240 -8.79 -17.86 -10.34
N GLU A 241 -8.22 -16.96 -11.14
CA GLU A 241 -7.88 -17.23 -12.54
C GLU A 241 -6.54 -16.56 -12.87
N ILE A 242 -5.62 -17.27 -13.49
CA ILE A 242 -4.31 -16.75 -13.89
C ILE A 242 -4.53 -15.62 -14.90
N CYS A 243 -4.13 -14.40 -14.51
CA CYS A 243 -4.31 -13.20 -15.30
C CYS A 243 -3.01 -12.64 -15.89
N SER A 244 -1.86 -13.01 -15.33
CA SER A 244 -0.57 -12.52 -15.82
C SER A 244 0.56 -13.47 -15.43
N MET A 245 1.53 -13.61 -16.32
CA MET A 245 2.81 -14.29 -16.08
C MET A 245 3.94 -13.34 -16.48
N ASN A 246 4.94 -13.19 -15.63
CA ASN A 246 6.12 -12.40 -15.94
C ASN A 246 6.97 -13.17 -16.98
N PRO A 247 7.34 -12.58 -18.11
CA PRO A 247 8.19 -13.24 -19.12
C PRO A 247 9.66 -13.36 -18.69
N MET A 248 9.99 -12.99 -17.46
CA MET A 248 11.35 -13.08 -16.93
C MET A 248 11.46 -14.16 -15.86
N VAL A 249 12.52 -14.95 -15.93
CA VAL A 249 12.94 -15.89 -14.90
C VAL A 249 13.90 -15.16 -13.95
N ASP A 250 13.72 -15.30 -12.66
CA ASP A 250 14.64 -14.71 -11.68
C ASP A 250 15.91 -15.55 -11.51
N ASP A 251 16.87 -15.03 -10.74
CA ASP A 251 18.17 -15.70 -10.49
C ASP A 251 18.03 -17.06 -9.78
N LYS A 252 16.84 -17.38 -9.29
CA LYS A 252 16.52 -18.65 -8.61
C LYS A 252 15.78 -19.63 -9.53
N GLY A 253 15.56 -19.30 -10.79
CA GLY A 253 14.79 -20.12 -11.72
C GLY A 253 13.28 -20.05 -11.48
N LEU A 254 12.79 -18.97 -10.87
CA LEU A 254 11.39 -18.77 -10.57
C LEU A 254 10.75 -17.76 -11.53
N ILE A 255 9.51 -18.02 -11.89
CA ILE A 255 8.67 -17.15 -12.71
C ILE A 255 7.53 -16.63 -11.84
N GLN A 256 7.35 -15.33 -11.83
CA GLN A 256 6.26 -14.67 -11.13
C GLN A 256 4.96 -14.81 -11.90
N VAL A 257 3.94 -15.36 -11.27
CA VAL A 257 2.59 -15.54 -11.80
C VAL A 257 1.60 -14.78 -10.94
N ARG A 258 0.58 -14.18 -11.55
CA ARG A 258 -0.51 -13.52 -10.86
C ARG A 258 -1.83 -14.15 -11.21
N ALA A 259 -2.64 -14.40 -10.20
CA ALA A 259 -4.00 -14.87 -10.34
C ALA A 259 -4.97 -13.85 -9.75
N ARG A 260 -5.99 -13.48 -10.52
CA ARG A 260 -7.07 -12.61 -10.06
C ARG A 260 -8.06 -13.42 -9.22
N VAL A 261 -8.41 -12.92 -8.05
CA VAL A 261 -9.33 -13.57 -7.12
C VAL A 261 -10.78 -13.29 -7.56
N LYS A 262 -11.60 -14.33 -7.60
CA LYS A 262 -13.06 -14.25 -7.82
C LYS A 262 -13.74 -14.25 -6.46
N GLY A 263 -14.17 -13.13 -5.99
CA GLY A 263 -14.84 -13.00 -4.68
C GLY A 263 -13.87 -12.54 -3.58
N MET A 264 -14.16 -11.39 -3.00
CA MET A 264 -13.19 -10.65 -2.18
C MET A 264 -13.60 -10.60 -0.70
N VAL A 265 -14.05 -11.71 -0.14
CA VAL A 265 -14.49 -11.71 1.26
C VAL A 265 -13.28 -11.87 2.18
N GLY A 266 -12.90 -10.76 2.82
CA GLY A 266 -11.94 -10.77 3.93
C GLY A 266 -10.46 -10.79 3.55
N LEU A 267 -10.08 -10.82 2.26
CA LEU A 267 -8.68 -10.75 1.83
C LEU A 267 -8.12 -9.34 2.03
N MET A 268 -6.93 -9.26 2.59
CA MET A 268 -6.17 -8.01 2.78
C MET A 268 -4.83 -8.10 2.05
N GLU A 269 -4.34 -6.96 1.58
CA GLU A 269 -3.01 -6.89 1.00
C GLU A 269 -1.95 -7.38 1.98
N GLY A 270 -1.01 -8.19 1.48
CA GLY A 270 0.07 -8.76 2.27
C GLY A 270 -0.23 -10.12 2.91
N MET A 271 -1.48 -10.61 2.87
CA MET A 271 -1.80 -11.95 3.38
C MET A 271 -1.07 -13.04 2.62
N ASN A 272 -0.56 -14.03 3.35
CA ASN A 272 0.00 -15.23 2.75
C ASN A 272 -1.11 -16.20 2.40
N VAL A 273 -0.99 -16.80 1.22
CA VAL A 273 -1.95 -17.78 0.69
C VAL A 273 -1.22 -18.97 0.07
N THR A 274 -1.89 -20.09 0.04
CA THR A 274 -1.48 -21.26 -0.74
C THR A 274 -2.32 -21.28 -2.02
N VAL A 275 -1.67 -21.39 -3.16
CA VAL A 275 -2.33 -21.49 -4.48
C VAL A 275 -2.21 -22.93 -4.95
N ARG A 276 -3.33 -23.55 -5.26
CA ARG A 276 -3.39 -24.89 -5.87
C ARG A 276 -3.94 -24.77 -7.29
N MET A 277 -3.27 -25.43 -8.20
CA MET A 277 -3.68 -25.52 -9.61
C MET A 277 -4.02 -26.96 -9.94
N GLU A 278 -5.21 -27.20 -10.47
CA GLU A 278 -5.59 -28.49 -11.03
C GLU A 278 -4.96 -28.60 -12.43
N LEU A 279 -4.26 -29.71 -12.66
CA LEU A 279 -3.56 -30.01 -13.93
C LEU A 279 -4.46 -30.77 -14.89
#